data_f22c5522acdcc20bb15d6b45a2e1dd51
#
_entry.id   f22c5522acdcc20bb15d6b45a2e1dd51
#
_cell.length_a   1.000
_cell.length_b   1.000
_cell.length_c   1.000
_cell.angle_alpha   90.00
_cell.angle_beta   90.00
_cell.angle_gamma   90.00
#
_symmetry.space_group_name_H-M   'P 1'
#
loop_
_entity.id
_entity.type
_entity.pdbx_description
1 polymer ?
#
loop_
_entity_poly.entity_id
_entity_poly.type
_entity_poly.pdbx_seq_one_letter_code
_entity_poly.pdbx_strand_id
1 'polypeptide(L)'
;MLGLADTAAAADGVGPLSEQVRLHLAYGGGAATRDLLLWHGAALAGYAHLGEPDPDGHRSGELVIHPAHRGRGLGLALARAAVAGAGPRPVRIWAHGDLPAAAGLAAAAGFTRVRSLLLMRRALAEALPEPRLPEGITLRSFVPGQDEDEWLAVNAAAFASHPEQGGWTRAELEHREAQPWFDPAGFFLAVRAGRLAGFHWTKIHEPAGGAGRTGEVYVVGVHPAEQGTGLGRALTLAGLHYLRGREIPWVMLYVDGENTAAIRLYESLGFAQAATDVMYEHAAGPVASLCGTARPRDTDR
;
A
#
# COMPACT_ATOMS: atom_id res chain seq x y z
N MET A 1 17.65 1.45 -8.09
CA MET A 1 16.32 0.84 -7.86
C MET A 1 15.21 1.81 -8.22
N LEU A 2 15.16 3.04 -7.68
CA LEU A 2 14.11 4.00 -8.02
C LEU A 2 14.04 4.31 -9.53
N GLY A 3 15.18 4.54 -10.18
CA GLY A 3 15.20 4.77 -11.65
C GLY A 3 14.67 3.60 -12.49
N LEU A 4 14.87 2.35 -12.02
CA LEU A 4 14.26 1.17 -12.66
C LEU A 4 12.74 1.20 -12.50
N ALA A 5 12.25 1.54 -11.30
CA ALA A 5 10.82 1.66 -11.02
C ALA A 5 10.18 2.79 -11.85
N ASP A 6 10.85 3.94 -11.97
CA ASP A 6 10.34 5.07 -12.76
C ASP A 6 10.30 4.75 -14.26
N THR A 7 11.29 4.01 -14.77
CA THR A 7 11.30 3.54 -16.17
C THR A 7 10.15 2.54 -16.42
N ALA A 8 9.89 1.64 -15.47
CA ALA A 8 8.78 0.72 -15.56
C ALA A 8 7.42 1.44 -15.48
N ALA A 9 7.29 2.42 -14.56
CA ALA A 9 6.09 3.24 -14.44
C ALA A 9 5.75 4.00 -15.74
N ALA A 10 6.76 4.57 -16.40
CA ALA A 10 6.58 5.24 -17.67
C ALA A 10 6.12 4.29 -18.79
N ALA A 11 6.57 3.04 -18.77
CA ALA A 11 6.19 2.03 -19.78
C ALA A 11 4.79 1.43 -19.52
N ASP A 12 4.42 1.26 -18.25
CA ASP A 12 3.21 0.54 -17.86
C ASP A 12 2.03 1.48 -17.53
N GLY A 13 2.29 2.77 -17.37
CA GLY A 13 1.29 3.76 -16.93
C GLY A 13 0.91 3.64 -15.45
N VAL A 14 1.57 2.75 -14.69
CA VAL A 14 1.35 2.54 -13.26
C VAL A 14 2.69 2.27 -12.56
N GLY A 15 2.87 2.83 -11.36
CA GLY A 15 4.09 2.61 -10.56
C GLY A 15 4.18 1.17 -10.05
N PRO A 16 5.32 0.48 -10.20
CA PRO A 16 5.46 -0.91 -9.76
C PRO A 16 5.76 -1.06 -8.28
N LEU A 17 6.02 0.02 -7.56
CA LEU A 17 6.38 0.02 -6.14
C LEU A 17 5.47 0.98 -5.36
N SER A 18 4.93 0.49 -4.26
CA SER A 18 4.15 1.26 -3.29
C SER A 18 4.98 2.35 -2.61
N GLU A 19 4.30 3.26 -1.93
CA GLU A 19 4.95 4.30 -1.11
C GLU A 19 5.80 3.66 0.01
N GLN A 20 5.31 2.59 0.64
CA GLN A 20 6.03 1.90 1.69
C GLN A 20 7.39 1.38 1.22
N VAL A 21 7.45 0.75 0.05
CA VAL A 21 8.71 0.27 -0.53
C VAL A 21 9.62 1.43 -0.95
N ARG A 22 9.04 2.53 -1.46
CA ARG A 22 9.83 3.74 -1.78
C ARG A 22 10.43 4.39 -0.52
N LEU A 23 9.69 4.45 0.58
CA LEU A 23 10.18 4.93 1.88
C LEU A 23 11.28 4.00 2.44
N HIS A 24 11.09 2.68 2.33
CA HIS A 24 12.12 1.70 2.68
C HIS A 24 13.42 1.94 1.89
N LEU A 25 13.34 2.21 0.60
CA LEU A 25 14.51 2.49 -0.24
C LEU A 25 15.20 3.81 0.13
N ALA A 26 14.47 4.79 0.68
CA ALA A 26 14.99 6.09 1.06
C ALA A 26 15.60 6.11 2.47
N TYR A 27 14.98 5.43 3.42
CA TYR A 27 15.32 5.52 4.85
C TYR A 27 15.85 4.21 5.45
N GLY A 28 15.84 3.13 4.68
CA GLY A 28 16.09 1.78 5.17
C GLY A 28 14.83 1.14 5.74
N GLY A 29 14.92 -0.11 6.12
CA GLY A 29 13.83 -0.90 6.67
C GLY A 29 14.28 -1.73 7.87
N GLY A 30 13.34 -2.49 8.41
CA GLY A 30 13.60 -3.41 9.51
C GLY A 30 14.61 -4.51 9.14
N ALA A 31 15.25 -5.09 10.15
CA ALA A 31 16.30 -6.08 9.97
C ALA A 31 15.86 -7.38 9.25
N ALA A 32 14.56 -7.63 9.20
CA ALA A 32 13.99 -8.81 8.56
C ALA A 32 13.51 -8.58 7.12
N THR A 33 13.57 -7.34 6.60
CA THR A 33 13.28 -7.07 5.19
C THR A 33 14.33 -7.69 4.26
N ARG A 34 13.96 -7.94 3.00
CA ARG A 34 14.88 -8.48 1.99
C ARG A 34 14.71 -7.79 0.66
N ASP A 35 15.83 -7.33 0.10
CA ASP A 35 15.90 -6.73 -1.22
C ASP A 35 16.70 -7.67 -2.14
N LEU A 36 16.08 -8.04 -3.27
CA LEU A 36 16.67 -8.90 -4.28
C LEU A 36 16.97 -8.08 -5.53
N LEU A 37 18.21 -8.10 -5.96
CA LEU A 37 18.67 -7.42 -7.16
C LEU A 37 18.97 -8.44 -8.26
N LEU A 38 18.36 -8.29 -9.42
CA LEU A 38 18.61 -9.14 -10.57
C LEU A 38 19.41 -8.35 -11.60
N TRP A 39 20.62 -8.84 -11.88
CA TRP A 39 21.52 -8.25 -12.87
C TRP A 39 21.52 -9.06 -14.16
N HIS A 40 21.54 -8.37 -15.30
CA HIS A 40 21.74 -8.94 -16.61
C HIS A 40 22.95 -8.27 -17.28
N GLY A 41 24.10 -8.92 -17.24
CA GLY A 41 25.38 -8.27 -17.51
C GLY A 41 25.68 -7.19 -16.46
N ALA A 42 25.98 -5.98 -16.88
CA ALA A 42 26.21 -4.83 -16.01
C ALA A 42 24.93 -4.02 -15.70
N ALA A 43 23.77 -4.39 -16.26
CA ALA A 43 22.53 -3.67 -16.09
C ALA A 43 21.67 -4.27 -14.96
N LEU A 44 21.10 -3.42 -14.10
CA LEU A 44 20.08 -3.82 -13.15
C LEU A 44 18.77 -4.08 -13.91
N ALA A 45 18.46 -5.37 -14.10
CA ALA A 45 17.33 -5.82 -14.90
C ALA A 45 16.04 -6.03 -14.09
N GLY A 46 16.16 -6.21 -12.76
CA GLY A 46 15.01 -6.43 -11.90
C GLY A 46 15.31 -6.15 -10.43
N TYR A 47 14.23 -5.89 -9.69
CA TYR A 47 14.25 -5.67 -8.26
C TYR A 47 13.03 -6.33 -7.63
N ALA A 48 13.20 -6.95 -6.47
CA ALA A 48 12.10 -7.37 -5.63
C ALA A 48 12.37 -7.00 -4.18
N HIS A 49 11.33 -6.52 -3.51
CA HIS A 49 11.29 -6.26 -2.08
C HIS A 49 10.39 -7.30 -1.40
N LEU A 50 10.84 -7.81 -0.25
CA LEU A 50 10.02 -8.58 0.69
C LEU A 50 10.09 -7.89 2.05
N GLY A 51 8.93 -7.46 2.54
CA GLY A 51 8.76 -6.86 3.85
C GLY A 51 9.04 -7.82 5.00
N GLU A 52 8.93 -7.33 6.21
CA GLU A 52 8.95 -8.18 7.41
C GLU A 52 7.75 -9.14 7.41
N PRO A 53 7.87 -10.31 8.06
CA PRO A 53 6.72 -11.19 8.23
C PRO A 53 5.62 -10.50 9.03
N ASP A 54 4.38 -10.64 8.59
CA ASP A 54 3.21 -10.27 9.38
C ASP A 54 3.03 -11.23 10.61
N PRO A 55 2.10 -10.94 11.53
CA PRO A 55 1.84 -11.81 12.69
C PRO A 55 1.49 -13.25 12.33
N ASP A 56 0.88 -13.47 11.15
CA ASP A 56 0.52 -14.80 10.64
C ASP A 56 1.70 -15.48 9.92
N GLY A 57 2.81 -14.76 9.80
CA GLY A 57 4.04 -15.25 9.20
C GLY A 57 4.13 -15.10 7.69
N HIS A 58 3.17 -14.44 7.02
CA HIS A 58 3.28 -14.13 5.60
C HIS A 58 4.32 -13.02 5.37
N ARG A 59 4.94 -13.04 4.20
CA ARG A 59 5.74 -11.92 3.72
C ARG A 59 5.06 -11.29 2.53
N SER A 60 4.80 -9.99 2.61
CA SER A 60 4.31 -9.19 1.49
C SER A 60 5.48 -8.50 0.79
N GLY A 61 5.37 -8.33 -0.52
CA GLY A 61 6.40 -7.67 -1.31
C GLY A 61 5.92 -7.23 -2.68
N GLU A 62 6.86 -6.72 -3.44
CA GLU A 62 6.65 -6.20 -4.79
C GLU A 62 7.86 -6.57 -5.64
N LEU A 63 7.64 -6.73 -6.95
CA LEU A 63 8.72 -6.97 -7.88
C LEU A 63 8.55 -6.19 -9.19
N VAL A 64 9.66 -5.81 -9.78
CA VAL A 64 9.67 -5.09 -11.05
C VAL A 64 10.80 -5.62 -11.95
N ILE A 65 10.51 -5.73 -13.25
CA ILE A 65 11.49 -6.02 -14.29
C ILE A 65 11.56 -4.82 -15.22
N HIS A 66 12.78 -4.37 -15.49
CA HIS A 66 13.05 -3.30 -16.43
C HIS A 66 12.43 -3.63 -17.81
N PRO A 67 11.67 -2.72 -18.43
CA PRO A 67 10.94 -3.00 -19.67
C PRO A 67 11.79 -3.63 -20.76
N ALA A 68 13.02 -3.16 -21.00
CA ALA A 68 13.93 -3.69 -22.01
C ALA A 68 14.43 -5.12 -21.73
N HIS A 69 14.21 -5.66 -20.55
CA HIS A 69 14.64 -6.99 -20.13
C HIS A 69 13.50 -7.99 -19.96
N ARG A 70 12.24 -7.59 -20.25
CA ARG A 70 11.04 -8.45 -20.18
C ARG A 70 11.03 -9.51 -21.29
N GLY A 71 10.18 -10.53 -21.15
CA GLY A 71 10.02 -11.60 -22.14
C GLY A 71 11.19 -12.59 -22.22
N ARG A 72 12.13 -12.56 -21.24
CA ARG A 72 13.35 -13.39 -21.22
C ARG A 72 13.40 -14.37 -20.02
N GLY A 73 12.28 -14.60 -19.35
CA GLY A 73 12.23 -15.47 -18.16
C GLY A 73 12.75 -14.84 -16.87
N LEU A 74 13.28 -13.61 -16.91
CA LEU A 74 13.89 -12.95 -15.73
C LEU A 74 12.89 -12.69 -14.61
N GLY A 75 11.64 -12.35 -14.93
CA GLY A 75 10.56 -12.18 -13.96
C GLY A 75 10.28 -13.47 -13.19
N LEU A 76 10.24 -14.60 -13.90
CA LEU A 76 10.03 -15.91 -13.28
C LEU A 76 11.21 -16.31 -12.37
N ALA A 77 12.44 -16.02 -12.79
CA ALA A 77 13.62 -16.24 -11.96
C ALA A 77 13.58 -15.41 -10.67
N LEU A 78 13.22 -14.12 -10.79
CA LEU A 78 13.12 -13.22 -9.64
C LEU A 78 11.98 -13.62 -8.69
N ALA A 79 10.80 -13.98 -9.21
CA ALA A 79 9.68 -14.45 -8.41
C ALA A 79 10.03 -15.73 -7.62
N ARG A 80 10.70 -16.69 -8.26
CA ARG A 80 11.20 -17.90 -7.59
C ARG A 80 12.26 -17.60 -6.54
N ALA A 81 13.14 -16.64 -6.79
CA ALA A 81 14.12 -16.18 -5.80
C ALA A 81 13.44 -15.51 -4.59
N ALA A 82 12.37 -14.75 -4.81
CA ALA A 82 11.57 -14.16 -3.75
C ALA A 82 10.91 -15.24 -2.88
N VAL A 83 10.29 -16.26 -3.50
CA VAL A 83 9.72 -17.41 -2.79
C VAL A 83 10.81 -18.15 -1.96
N ALA A 84 11.96 -18.46 -2.57
CA ALA A 84 13.07 -19.10 -1.86
C ALA A 84 13.61 -18.22 -0.72
N GLY A 85 13.67 -16.92 -0.92
CA GLY A 85 14.12 -15.95 0.07
C GLY A 85 13.18 -15.79 1.27
N ALA A 86 11.89 -16.11 1.12
CA ALA A 86 10.94 -16.10 2.22
C ALA A 86 11.04 -17.33 3.14
N GLY A 87 11.73 -18.37 2.71
CA GLY A 87 11.84 -19.64 3.44
C GLY A 87 10.52 -20.43 3.40
N PRO A 88 10.14 -21.11 4.50
CA PRO A 88 8.94 -21.94 4.53
C PRO A 88 7.63 -21.14 4.71
N ARG A 89 7.66 -19.85 4.49
CA ARG A 89 6.53 -18.94 4.71
C ARG A 89 5.79 -18.67 3.41
N PRO A 90 4.47 -18.45 3.46
CA PRO A 90 3.73 -17.94 2.30
C PRO A 90 4.27 -16.58 1.86
N VAL A 91 4.25 -16.32 0.55
CA VAL A 91 4.69 -15.05 -0.03
C VAL A 91 3.53 -14.42 -0.76
N ARG A 92 3.27 -13.15 -0.45
CA ARG A 92 2.29 -12.31 -1.13
C ARG A 92 3.01 -11.25 -1.94
N ILE A 93 2.66 -11.11 -3.20
CA ILE A 93 3.23 -10.11 -4.10
C ILE A 93 2.12 -9.24 -4.65
N TRP A 94 2.25 -7.93 -4.47
CA TRP A 94 1.38 -6.95 -5.09
C TRP A 94 1.76 -6.73 -6.56
N ALA A 95 0.75 -6.69 -7.41
CA ALA A 95 0.84 -6.29 -8.81
C ALA A 95 -0.09 -5.10 -9.03
N HIS A 96 0.49 -3.94 -9.27
CA HIS A 96 -0.24 -2.71 -9.47
C HIS A 96 -0.83 -2.63 -10.88
N GLY A 97 -2.10 -2.22 -11.01
CA GLY A 97 -2.80 -1.99 -12.28
C GLY A 97 -3.39 -3.24 -12.94
N ASP A 98 -3.39 -4.41 -12.26
CA ASP A 98 -3.92 -5.70 -12.79
C ASP A 98 -3.45 -6.02 -14.23
N LEU A 99 -2.14 -5.87 -14.47
CA LEU A 99 -1.55 -6.02 -15.79
C LEU A 99 -1.53 -7.49 -16.23
N PRO A 100 -1.90 -7.82 -17.50
CA PRO A 100 -1.88 -9.20 -18.00
C PRO A 100 -0.50 -9.88 -17.88
N ALA A 101 0.59 -9.11 -18.01
CA ALA A 101 1.95 -9.62 -17.85
C ALA A 101 2.22 -10.08 -16.42
N ALA A 102 1.70 -9.36 -15.41
CA ALA A 102 1.82 -9.74 -14.00
C ALA A 102 0.98 -10.99 -13.69
N ALA A 103 -0.25 -11.07 -14.21
CA ALA A 103 -1.10 -12.25 -14.07
C ALA A 103 -0.46 -13.50 -14.69
N GLY A 104 0.11 -13.37 -15.90
CA GLY A 104 0.84 -14.45 -16.56
C GLY A 104 2.09 -14.91 -15.79
N LEU A 105 2.86 -13.96 -15.22
CA LEU A 105 3.99 -14.26 -14.36
C LEU A 105 3.57 -14.98 -13.09
N ALA A 106 2.52 -14.49 -12.42
CA ALA A 106 1.98 -15.08 -11.21
C ALA A 106 1.59 -16.55 -11.44
N ALA A 107 0.81 -16.83 -12.51
CA ALA A 107 0.42 -18.18 -12.88
C ALA A 107 1.64 -19.08 -13.16
N ALA A 108 2.63 -18.60 -13.93
CA ALA A 108 3.84 -19.36 -14.26
C ALA A 108 4.73 -19.63 -13.03
N ALA A 109 4.67 -18.77 -12.02
CA ALA A 109 5.41 -18.92 -10.78
C ALA A 109 4.64 -19.67 -9.67
N GLY A 110 3.40 -20.12 -9.93
CA GLY A 110 2.58 -20.88 -8.98
C GLY A 110 1.87 -20.02 -7.94
N PHE A 111 1.70 -18.74 -8.20
CA PHE A 111 0.90 -17.84 -7.37
C PHE A 111 -0.57 -17.88 -7.75
N THR A 112 -1.45 -17.67 -6.77
CA THR A 112 -2.90 -17.52 -6.93
C THR A 112 -3.33 -16.12 -6.49
N ARG A 113 -4.34 -15.55 -7.16
CA ARG A 113 -4.94 -14.27 -6.76
C ARG A 113 -5.71 -14.44 -5.46
N VAL A 114 -5.42 -13.62 -4.46
CA VAL A 114 -6.03 -13.72 -3.11
C VAL A 114 -6.72 -12.44 -2.66
N ARG A 115 -6.37 -11.27 -3.23
CA ARG A 115 -6.94 -9.99 -2.79
C ARG A 115 -6.92 -8.98 -3.94
N SER A 116 -7.83 -8.03 -3.92
CA SER A 116 -7.88 -6.89 -4.83
C SER A 116 -7.97 -5.60 -4.04
N LEU A 117 -7.24 -4.58 -4.49
CA LEU A 117 -7.31 -3.23 -3.97
C LEU A 117 -7.82 -2.33 -5.10
N LEU A 118 -8.97 -1.71 -4.91
CA LEU A 118 -9.58 -0.84 -5.92
C LEU A 118 -9.04 0.57 -5.78
N LEU A 119 -8.55 1.14 -6.87
CA LEU A 119 -8.32 2.57 -6.99
C LEU A 119 -9.62 3.22 -7.44
N MET A 120 -10.20 4.09 -6.61
CA MET A 120 -11.38 4.86 -6.96
C MET A 120 -11.03 6.35 -7.12
N ARG A 121 -11.72 7.05 -8.02
CA ARG A 121 -11.48 8.46 -8.33
C ARG A 121 -12.78 9.23 -8.47
N ARG A 122 -12.75 10.55 -8.15
CA ARG A 122 -13.81 11.50 -8.45
C ARG A 122 -13.25 12.86 -8.82
N ALA A 123 -14.02 13.64 -9.62
CA ALA A 123 -13.76 15.06 -9.81
C ALA A 123 -14.25 15.87 -8.61
N LEU A 124 -13.48 16.87 -8.18
CA LEU A 124 -13.88 17.78 -7.08
C LEU A 124 -14.64 19.03 -7.57
N ALA A 125 -14.76 19.22 -8.89
CA ALA A 125 -15.59 20.27 -9.46
C ALA A 125 -17.09 20.06 -9.19
N GLU A 126 -17.53 18.81 -9.01
CA GLU A 126 -18.91 18.48 -8.68
C GLU A 126 -19.27 18.89 -7.25
N ALA A 127 -20.55 19.19 -7.03
CA ALA A 127 -21.05 19.58 -5.72
C ALA A 127 -20.78 18.50 -4.66
N LEU A 128 -20.32 18.95 -3.49
CA LEU A 128 -20.12 18.11 -2.32
C LEU A 128 -21.20 18.41 -1.28
N PRO A 129 -21.88 17.40 -0.73
CA PRO A 129 -22.70 17.59 0.46
C PRO A 129 -21.89 18.14 1.64
N GLU A 130 -22.52 18.92 2.49
CA GLU A 130 -21.88 19.38 3.73
C GLU A 130 -21.65 18.20 4.71
N PRO A 131 -20.50 18.16 5.41
CA PRO A 131 -20.25 17.15 6.42
C PRO A 131 -21.20 17.34 7.62
N ARG A 132 -21.95 16.30 7.93
CA ARG A 132 -22.81 16.26 9.12
C ARG A 132 -22.18 15.41 10.19
N LEU A 133 -21.61 16.07 11.19
CA LEU A 133 -20.99 15.39 12.33
C LEU A 133 -22.07 14.79 13.25
N PRO A 134 -21.86 13.56 13.76
CA PRO A 134 -22.69 13.02 14.85
C PRO A 134 -22.66 13.94 16.08
N GLU A 135 -23.74 13.90 16.87
CA GLU A 135 -23.85 14.70 18.09
C GLU A 135 -22.64 14.45 19.04
N GLY A 136 -22.12 15.52 19.63
CA GLY A 136 -20.98 15.47 20.53
C GLY A 136 -19.61 15.24 19.86
N ILE A 137 -19.55 15.15 18.53
CA ILE A 137 -18.28 15.11 17.78
C ILE A 137 -17.86 16.53 17.37
N THR A 138 -16.58 16.81 17.59
CA THR A 138 -15.90 18.00 17.07
C THR A 138 -14.75 17.58 16.16
N LEU A 139 -14.42 18.41 15.16
CA LEU A 139 -13.25 18.21 14.32
C LEU A 139 -12.15 19.20 14.70
N ARG A 140 -10.92 18.71 14.71
CA ARG A 140 -9.71 19.53 14.78
C ARG A 140 -8.63 18.95 13.87
N SER A 141 -7.61 19.72 13.58
CA SER A 141 -6.42 19.20 12.89
C SER A 141 -5.53 18.42 13.84
N PHE A 142 -4.72 17.52 13.26
CA PHE A 142 -3.65 16.80 13.93
C PHE A 142 -2.54 17.77 14.36
N VAL A 143 -1.97 17.53 15.52
CA VAL A 143 -0.86 18.33 16.08
C VAL A 143 0.37 17.45 16.22
N PRO A 144 1.39 17.59 15.32
CA PRO A 144 2.63 16.83 15.43
C PRO A 144 3.30 16.99 16.80
N GLY A 145 3.81 15.88 17.33
CA GLY A 145 4.41 15.82 18.66
C GLY A 145 3.41 15.65 19.80
N GLN A 146 2.09 15.58 19.53
CA GLN A 146 1.05 15.45 20.55
C GLN A 146 0.07 14.30 20.27
N ASP A 147 -0.31 14.06 19.01
CA ASP A 147 -1.45 13.20 18.67
C ASP A 147 -1.07 11.81 18.18
N GLU A 148 0.20 11.54 17.97
CA GLU A 148 0.68 10.32 17.30
C GLU A 148 0.26 9.05 18.05
N ASP A 149 0.44 9.00 19.37
CA ASP A 149 0.18 7.79 20.14
C ASP A 149 -1.33 7.46 20.18
N GLU A 150 -2.18 8.48 20.37
CA GLU A 150 -3.63 8.28 20.32
C GLU A 150 -4.10 7.92 18.92
N TRP A 151 -3.55 8.58 17.89
CA TRP A 151 -3.85 8.26 16.50
C TRP A 151 -3.46 6.82 16.16
N LEU A 152 -2.25 6.37 16.52
CA LEU A 152 -1.78 5.00 16.29
C LEU A 152 -2.70 3.97 16.94
N ALA A 153 -3.15 4.24 18.16
CA ALA A 153 -4.08 3.35 18.86
C ALA A 153 -5.43 3.25 18.12
N VAL A 154 -5.99 4.37 17.66
CA VAL A 154 -7.25 4.38 16.90
C VAL A 154 -7.07 3.80 15.52
N ASN A 155 -5.94 4.03 14.84
CA ASN A 155 -5.60 3.41 13.57
C ASN A 155 -5.54 1.88 13.70
N ALA A 156 -4.83 1.36 14.68
CA ALA A 156 -4.77 -0.07 14.96
C ALA A 156 -6.15 -0.68 15.23
N ALA A 157 -7.00 0.01 15.99
CA ALA A 157 -8.37 -0.45 16.27
C ALA A 157 -9.25 -0.42 15.02
N ALA A 158 -9.18 0.66 14.22
CA ALA A 158 -9.99 0.83 13.01
C ALA A 158 -9.61 -0.18 11.90
N PHE A 159 -8.34 -0.58 11.84
CA PHE A 159 -7.77 -1.47 10.84
C PHE A 159 -7.28 -2.81 11.42
N ALA A 160 -7.92 -3.31 12.48
CA ALA A 160 -7.53 -4.56 13.13
C ALA A 160 -7.52 -5.77 12.18
N SER A 161 -8.35 -5.77 11.13
CA SER A 161 -8.38 -6.80 10.07
C SER A 161 -7.42 -6.53 8.90
N HIS A 162 -6.69 -5.39 8.92
CA HIS A 162 -5.77 -4.97 7.86
C HIS A 162 -4.40 -4.64 8.48
N PRO A 163 -3.56 -5.64 8.76
CA PRO A 163 -2.31 -5.46 9.50
C PRO A 163 -1.32 -4.51 8.82
N GLU A 164 -1.33 -4.44 7.48
CA GLU A 164 -0.49 -3.50 6.71
C GLU A 164 -0.79 -2.03 7.07
N GLN A 165 -2.05 -1.71 7.37
CA GLN A 165 -2.48 -0.37 7.76
C GLN A 165 -2.54 -0.21 9.30
N GLY A 166 -3.08 -1.20 10.00
CA GLY A 166 -3.24 -1.18 11.46
C GLY A 166 -1.94 -1.35 12.23
N GLY A 167 -0.92 -1.92 11.60
CA GLY A 167 0.36 -2.23 12.22
C GLY A 167 1.40 -1.10 12.18
N TRP A 168 1.04 0.13 11.79
CA TRP A 168 2.01 1.22 11.71
C TRP A 168 2.66 1.52 13.06
N THR A 169 3.98 1.63 13.02
CA THR A 169 4.80 2.06 14.15
C THR A 169 4.90 3.59 14.22
N ARG A 170 5.35 4.09 15.36
CA ARG A 170 5.63 5.52 15.51
C ARG A 170 6.67 6.02 14.50
N ALA A 171 7.72 5.27 14.27
CA ALA A 171 8.75 5.62 13.30
C ALA A 171 8.20 5.73 11.86
N GLU A 172 7.29 4.84 11.46
CA GLU A 172 6.64 4.89 10.14
C GLU A 172 5.71 6.09 10.00
N LEU A 173 5.03 6.50 11.06
CA LEU A 173 4.24 7.72 11.09
C LEU A 173 5.14 8.95 10.96
N GLU A 174 6.19 9.06 11.77
CA GLU A 174 7.15 10.16 11.75
C GLU A 174 7.87 10.28 10.39
N HIS A 175 8.19 9.15 9.72
CA HIS A 175 8.73 9.17 8.37
C HIS A 175 7.78 9.82 7.35
N ARG A 176 6.46 9.64 7.52
CA ARG A 176 5.45 10.26 6.66
C ARG A 176 5.24 11.73 6.98
N GLU A 177 5.30 12.10 8.27
CA GLU A 177 5.25 13.48 8.71
C GLU A 177 6.45 14.30 8.20
N ALA A 178 7.61 13.65 8.03
CA ALA A 178 8.79 14.27 7.45
C ALA A 178 8.73 14.44 5.92
N GLN A 179 7.69 13.91 5.25
CA GLN A 179 7.59 14.05 3.78
C GLN A 179 7.14 15.45 3.38
N PRO A 180 7.62 15.98 2.23
CA PRO A 180 7.24 17.31 1.72
C PRO A 180 5.74 17.49 1.47
N TRP A 181 4.99 16.39 1.29
CA TRP A 181 3.55 16.43 1.06
C TRP A 181 2.72 16.47 2.35
N PHE A 182 3.35 16.27 3.52
CA PHE A 182 2.64 16.28 4.79
C PHE A 182 2.10 17.67 5.10
N ASP A 183 0.80 17.74 5.37
CA ASP A 183 0.11 18.96 5.77
C ASP A 183 -0.84 18.64 6.94
N PRO A 184 -0.50 19.02 8.18
CA PRO A 184 -1.34 18.74 9.32
C PRO A 184 -2.72 19.42 9.24
N ALA A 185 -2.88 20.50 8.46
CA ALA A 185 -4.17 21.13 8.25
C ALA A 185 -5.14 20.24 7.44
N GLY A 186 -4.60 19.30 6.66
CA GLY A 186 -5.36 18.28 5.92
C GLY A 186 -5.48 16.96 6.67
N PHE A 187 -5.08 16.90 7.93
CA PHE A 187 -5.18 15.73 8.78
C PHE A 187 -6.20 15.98 9.91
N PHE A 188 -7.43 15.53 9.71
CA PHE A 188 -8.56 15.77 10.60
C PHE A 188 -8.68 14.69 11.66
N LEU A 189 -8.91 15.11 12.89
CA LEU A 189 -9.23 14.27 14.05
C LEU A 189 -10.65 14.57 14.52
N ALA A 190 -11.49 13.54 14.60
CA ALA A 190 -12.81 13.62 15.17
C ALA A 190 -12.75 13.23 16.65
N VAL A 191 -13.16 14.14 17.52
CA VAL A 191 -13.04 13.97 18.96
C VAL A 191 -14.42 13.97 19.61
N ARG A 192 -14.66 12.99 20.49
CA ARG A 192 -15.86 12.90 21.35
C ARG A 192 -15.42 12.84 22.82
N ALA A 193 -15.89 13.80 23.63
CA ALA A 193 -15.59 13.84 25.06
C ALA A 193 -14.08 13.70 25.38
N GLY A 194 -13.23 14.37 24.59
CA GLY A 194 -11.77 14.36 24.76
C GLY A 194 -11.06 13.11 24.25
N ARG A 195 -11.75 12.17 23.59
CA ARG A 195 -11.17 10.95 23.02
C ARG A 195 -11.26 10.96 21.50
N LEU A 196 -10.25 10.45 20.84
CA LEU A 196 -10.26 10.29 19.38
C LEU A 196 -11.27 9.21 18.95
N ALA A 197 -12.27 9.64 18.17
CA ALA A 197 -13.36 8.80 17.64
C ALA A 197 -13.10 8.32 16.22
N GLY A 198 -12.28 9.05 15.47
CA GLY A 198 -11.91 8.74 14.09
C GLY A 198 -11.07 9.84 13.50
N PHE A 199 -10.60 9.61 12.29
CA PHE A 199 -9.69 10.53 11.61
C PHE A 199 -9.81 10.45 10.10
N HIS A 200 -9.34 11.51 9.41
CA HIS A 200 -9.12 11.51 7.97
C HIS A 200 -7.83 12.28 7.67
N TRP A 201 -6.85 11.60 7.13
CA TRP A 201 -5.62 12.17 6.64
C TRP A 201 -5.69 12.31 5.12
N THR A 202 -5.57 13.52 4.60
CA THR A 202 -5.52 13.80 3.16
C THR A 202 -4.07 13.92 2.70
N LYS A 203 -3.83 13.60 1.43
CA LYS A 203 -2.52 13.80 0.79
C LYS A 203 -2.72 14.48 -0.57
N ILE A 204 -1.76 15.35 -0.92
CA ILE A 204 -1.74 15.98 -2.24
C ILE A 204 -0.50 15.50 -2.97
N HIS A 205 -0.71 14.90 -4.13
CA HIS A 205 0.34 14.49 -5.04
C HIS A 205 0.69 15.65 -5.97
N GLU A 206 1.96 16.08 -5.93
CA GLU A 206 2.49 17.05 -6.87
C GLU A 206 2.80 16.34 -8.21
N PRO A 207 2.51 16.97 -9.35
CA PRO A 207 2.65 16.31 -10.64
C PRO A 207 4.11 16.05 -11.00
N ALA A 208 4.43 14.84 -11.41
CA ALA A 208 5.61 14.57 -12.20
C ALA A 208 5.30 14.92 -13.67
N GLY A 209 5.99 15.91 -14.26
CA GLY A 209 5.94 16.15 -15.70
C GLY A 209 4.68 16.83 -16.25
N GLY A 210 3.97 17.67 -15.47
CA GLY A 210 2.89 18.54 -16.01
C GLY A 210 1.47 17.97 -15.96
N ALA A 211 1.24 16.80 -15.36
CA ALA A 211 -0.09 16.35 -14.97
C ALA A 211 -0.61 17.23 -13.82
N GLY A 212 -1.90 17.47 -13.73
CA GLY A 212 -2.50 18.28 -12.65
C GLY A 212 -2.33 17.62 -11.28
N ARG A 213 -2.33 18.44 -10.21
CA ARG A 213 -2.32 17.96 -8.82
C ARG A 213 -3.50 17.02 -8.56
N THR A 214 -3.26 15.97 -7.78
CA THR A 214 -4.31 15.00 -7.39
C THR A 214 -4.32 14.87 -5.87
N GLY A 215 -5.51 14.98 -5.27
CA GLY A 215 -5.72 14.69 -3.86
C GLY A 215 -5.90 13.19 -3.63
N GLU A 216 -5.66 12.79 -2.40
CA GLU A 216 -5.92 11.41 -1.94
C GLU A 216 -6.62 11.44 -0.60
N VAL A 217 -7.65 10.61 -0.46
CA VAL A 217 -8.11 10.13 0.85
C VAL A 217 -7.05 9.12 1.31
N TYR A 218 -5.99 9.63 1.96
CA TYR A 218 -4.81 8.84 2.24
C TYR A 218 -5.08 7.77 3.28
N VAL A 219 -5.63 8.16 4.43
CA VAL A 219 -6.15 7.23 5.43
C VAL A 219 -7.41 7.82 6.07
N VAL A 220 -8.49 7.05 6.12
CA VAL A 220 -9.68 7.40 6.90
C VAL A 220 -10.08 6.22 7.77
N GLY A 221 -10.18 6.45 9.07
CA GLY A 221 -10.51 5.43 10.07
C GLY A 221 -11.53 5.93 11.08
N VAL A 222 -12.39 5.02 11.53
CA VAL A 222 -13.38 5.26 12.58
C VAL A 222 -13.20 4.18 13.64
N HIS A 223 -13.02 4.62 14.89
CA HIS A 223 -12.93 3.70 16.03
C HIS A 223 -14.14 2.75 16.04
N PRO A 224 -13.99 1.44 16.29
CA PRO A 224 -15.08 0.47 16.25
C PRO A 224 -16.33 0.88 17.03
N ALA A 225 -16.17 1.50 18.19
CA ALA A 225 -17.29 2.00 19.02
C ALA A 225 -18.09 3.15 18.40
N GLU A 226 -17.57 3.80 17.35
CA GLU A 226 -18.19 4.96 16.68
C GLU A 226 -18.66 4.61 15.25
N GLN A 227 -18.48 3.37 14.83
CA GLN A 227 -18.96 2.90 13.53
C GLN A 227 -20.50 2.89 13.46
N GLY A 228 -21.05 3.02 12.25
CA GLY A 228 -22.51 3.06 12.04
C GLY A 228 -23.19 4.39 12.38
N THR A 229 -22.46 5.38 12.94
CA THR A 229 -23.01 6.70 13.33
C THR A 229 -23.01 7.73 12.20
N GLY A 230 -22.46 7.39 11.03
CA GLY A 230 -22.26 8.34 9.91
C GLY A 230 -20.93 9.12 9.99
N LEU A 231 -20.11 8.88 11.01
CA LEU A 231 -18.83 9.59 11.22
C LEU A 231 -17.86 9.41 10.03
N GLY A 232 -17.74 8.19 9.48
CA GLY A 232 -16.87 7.94 8.34
C GLY A 232 -17.23 8.79 7.11
N ARG A 233 -18.54 8.95 6.83
CA ARG A 233 -19.01 9.83 5.76
C ARG A 233 -18.69 11.31 6.04
N ALA A 234 -18.90 11.76 7.25
CA ALA A 234 -18.60 13.14 7.65
C ALA A 234 -17.12 13.47 7.55
N LEU A 235 -16.24 12.55 8.02
CA LEU A 235 -14.78 12.66 7.92
C LEU A 235 -14.33 12.68 6.45
N THR A 236 -14.85 11.77 5.62
CA THR A 236 -14.53 11.77 4.18
C THR A 236 -14.91 13.10 3.54
N LEU A 237 -16.12 13.60 3.78
CA LEU A 237 -16.56 14.88 3.27
C LEU A 237 -15.70 16.05 3.75
N ALA A 238 -15.30 16.08 5.02
CA ALA A 238 -14.42 17.13 5.55
C ALA A 238 -13.09 17.20 4.76
N GLY A 239 -12.45 16.06 4.50
CA GLY A 239 -11.24 16.03 3.69
C GLY A 239 -11.48 16.40 2.21
N LEU A 240 -12.62 15.98 1.62
CA LEU A 240 -12.96 16.37 0.26
C LEU A 240 -13.18 17.89 0.14
N HIS A 241 -13.83 18.51 1.11
CA HIS A 241 -14.00 19.99 1.16
C HIS A 241 -12.63 20.68 1.32
N TYR A 242 -11.74 20.15 2.16
CA TYR A 242 -10.37 20.65 2.31
C TYR A 242 -9.62 20.60 0.98
N LEU A 243 -9.59 19.45 0.30
CA LEU A 243 -8.92 19.29 -0.99
C LEU A 243 -9.50 20.18 -2.06
N ARG A 244 -10.83 20.37 -2.10
CA ARG A 244 -11.50 21.32 -3.00
C ARG A 244 -11.08 22.77 -2.71
N GLY A 245 -10.98 23.15 -1.44
CA GLY A 245 -10.49 24.47 -1.01
C GLY A 245 -9.01 24.73 -1.38
N ARG A 246 -8.25 23.66 -1.64
CA ARG A 246 -6.87 23.69 -2.16
C ARG A 246 -6.82 23.67 -3.70
N GLU A 247 -7.98 23.82 -4.36
CA GLU A 247 -8.12 23.82 -5.82
C GLU A 247 -7.63 22.52 -6.49
N ILE A 248 -7.77 21.40 -5.78
CA ILE A 248 -7.43 20.09 -6.32
C ILE A 248 -8.56 19.62 -7.27
N PRO A 249 -8.27 19.32 -8.55
CA PRO A 249 -9.33 18.97 -9.51
C PRO A 249 -9.85 17.54 -9.35
N TRP A 250 -8.99 16.60 -8.92
CA TRP A 250 -9.30 15.19 -8.78
C TRP A 250 -8.86 14.66 -7.42
N VAL A 251 -9.63 13.73 -6.89
CA VAL A 251 -9.25 12.97 -5.70
C VAL A 251 -9.34 11.48 -5.99
N MET A 252 -8.42 10.75 -5.41
CA MET A 252 -8.39 9.28 -5.46
C MET A 252 -8.37 8.68 -4.06
N LEU A 253 -8.65 7.40 -3.98
CA LEU A 253 -8.49 6.58 -2.78
C LEU A 253 -8.24 5.13 -3.17
N TYR A 254 -7.66 4.38 -2.25
CA TYR A 254 -7.59 2.93 -2.33
C TYR A 254 -8.55 2.31 -1.33
N VAL A 255 -9.24 1.24 -1.75
CA VAL A 255 -10.16 0.49 -0.91
C VAL A 255 -10.08 -1.00 -1.22
N ASP A 256 -10.10 -1.82 -0.17
CA ASP A 256 -10.15 -3.27 -0.34
C ASP A 256 -11.40 -3.70 -1.11
N GLY A 257 -11.23 -4.58 -2.11
CA GLY A 257 -12.35 -5.06 -2.95
C GLY A 257 -13.43 -5.81 -2.18
N GLU A 258 -13.10 -6.33 -1.00
CA GLU A 258 -14.06 -7.02 -0.11
C GLU A 258 -14.76 -6.04 0.85
N ASN A 259 -14.26 -4.81 1.01
CA ASN A 259 -14.87 -3.79 1.87
C ASN A 259 -16.07 -3.12 1.20
N THR A 260 -17.14 -3.90 1.02
CA THR A 260 -18.36 -3.43 0.34
C THR A 260 -19.02 -2.24 1.02
N ALA A 261 -18.86 -2.07 2.34
CA ALA A 261 -19.41 -0.94 3.08
C ALA A 261 -18.70 0.36 2.71
N ALA A 262 -17.37 0.35 2.65
CA ALA A 262 -16.58 1.52 2.24
C ALA A 262 -16.78 1.84 0.75
N ILE A 263 -16.81 0.82 -0.11
CA ILE A 263 -17.07 1.00 -1.56
C ILE A 263 -18.40 1.72 -1.77
N ARG A 264 -19.50 1.25 -1.15
CA ARG A 264 -20.82 1.91 -1.23
C ARG A 264 -20.79 3.33 -0.70
N LEU A 265 -20.06 3.60 0.37
CA LEU A 265 -19.87 4.95 0.88
C LEU A 265 -19.23 5.84 -0.18
N TYR A 266 -18.13 5.40 -0.76
CA TYR A 266 -17.40 6.19 -1.77
C TYR A 266 -18.20 6.36 -3.06
N GLU A 267 -18.88 5.33 -3.55
CA GLU A 267 -19.80 5.45 -4.68
C GLU A 267 -20.91 6.49 -4.41
N SER A 268 -21.49 6.48 -3.18
CA SER A 268 -22.49 7.47 -2.78
C SER A 268 -21.95 8.91 -2.69
N LEU A 269 -20.62 9.05 -2.66
CA LEU A 269 -19.90 10.32 -2.71
C LEU A 269 -19.38 10.65 -4.12
N GLY A 270 -19.77 9.88 -5.15
CA GLY A 270 -19.42 10.14 -6.55
C GLY A 270 -18.06 9.59 -6.97
N PHE A 271 -17.43 8.73 -6.19
CA PHE A 271 -16.25 7.99 -6.64
C PHE A 271 -16.64 6.86 -7.60
N ALA A 272 -15.82 6.65 -8.62
CA ALA A 272 -15.92 5.52 -9.53
C ALA A 272 -14.59 4.75 -9.54
N GLN A 273 -14.66 3.45 -9.77
CA GLN A 273 -13.47 2.62 -9.92
C GLN A 273 -12.67 3.05 -11.16
N ALA A 274 -11.38 3.26 -10.99
CA ALA A 274 -10.45 3.70 -12.05
C ALA A 274 -9.40 2.63 -12.38
N ALA A 275 -8.94 1.87 -11.39
CA ALA A 275 -7.97 0.79 -11.55
C ALA A 275 -8.12 -0.26 -10.45
N THR A 276 -7.37 -1.35 -10.55
CA THR A 276 -7.31 -2.41 -9.54
C THR A 276 -5.87 -2.83 -9.36
N ASP A 277 -5.42 -2.93 -8.11
CA ASP A 277 -4.20 -3.63 -7.76
C ASP A 277 -4.55 -5.04 -7.27
N VAL A 278 -3.68 -6.00 -7.50
CA VAL A 278 -3.95 -7.41 -7.20
C VAL A 278 -2.83 -7.98 -6.34
N MET A 279 -3.22 -8.65 -5.26
CA MET A 279 -2.30 -9.45 -4.48
C MET A 279 -2.35 -10.89 -4.93
N TYR A 280 -1.20 -11.44 -5.24
CA TYR A 280 -1.00 -12.85 -5.54
C TYR A 280 -0.26 -13.53 -4.38
N GLU A 281 -0.68 -14.74 -4.01
CA GLU A 281 -0.06 -15.53 -2.94
C GLU A 281 0.53 -16.82 -3.51
N HIS A 282 1.76 -17.11 -3.11
CA HIS A 282 2.39 -18.43 -3.25
C HIS A 282 2.34 -19.11 -1.89
N ALA A 283 1.64 -20.25 -1.81
CA ALA A 283 1.57 -21.04 -0.59
C ALA A 283 2.96 -21.50 -0.15
N ALA A 284 3.15 -21.66 1.15
CA ALA A 284 4.36 -22.27 1.69
C ALA A 284 4.57 -23.65 1.07
N GLY A 285 5.66 -23.81 0.34
CA GLY A 285 6.05 -25.13 -0.18
C GLY A 285 6.74 -25.93 0.92
N PRO A 286 6.69 -27.28 0.85
CA PRO A 286 7.58 -28.08 1.68
C PRO A 286 9.03 -27.65 1.35
N VAL A 287 9.81 -27.37 2.39
CA VAL A 287 11.25 -27.13 2.24
C VAL A 287 11.84 -28.39 1.60
N ALA A 288 12.15 -28.34 0.31
CA ALA A 288 12.93 -29.39 -0.31
C ALA A 288 14.26 -29.43 0.44
N SER A 289 14.43 -30.47 1.26
CA SER A 289 15.67 -30.72 2.00
C SER A 289 16.79 -30.86 0.97
N LEU A 290 17.57 -29.81 0.79
CA LEU A 290 18.84 -29.85 0.03
C LEU A 290 19.92 -30.60 0.86
N CYS A 291 19.52 -31.69 1.49
CA CYS A 291 20.46 -32.62 2.09
C CYS A 291 20.82 -33.70 1.06
N GLY A 292 21.50 -33.27 0.00
CA GLY A 292 22.28 -34.18 -0.85
C GLY A 292 23.48 -34.60 -0.07
N THR A 293 23.37 -35.70 0.69
CA THR A 293 24.53 -36.43 1.25
C THR A 293 25.41 -36.87 0.09
N ALA A 294 26.48 -36.15 -0.15
CA ALA A 294 27.57 -36.64 -0.95
C ALA A 294 28.14 -37.89 -0.20
N ARG A 295 27.84 -39.06 -0.72
CA ARG A 295 28.53 -40.29 -0.30
C ARG A 295 30.02 -40.14 -0.66
N PRO A 296 30.95 -40.43 0.29
CA PRO A 296 32.35 -40.53 -0.04
C PRO A 296 32.52 -41.68 -1.06
N ARG A 297 33.23 -41.44 -2.15
CA ARG A 297 33.70 -42.50 -3.03
C ARG A 297 34.82 -43.22 -2.29
N ASP A 298 34.58 -44.47 -1.91
CA ASP A 298 35.60 -45.38 -1.55
C ASP A 298 36.59 -45.54 -2.72
N THR A 299 37.82 -45.09 -2.49
CA THR A 299 38.96 -45.43 -3.33
C THR A 299 39.69 -46.56 -2.64
N ASP A 300 39.26 -47.78 -2.97
CA ASP A 300 40.10 -48.96 -2.82
C ASP A 300 40.33 -49.60 -4.19
N ARG A 301 41.51 -49.36 -4.78
CA ARG A 301 42.50 -50.29 -5.37
C ARG A 301 43.45 -49.53 -6.29
#